data_7d45917b6989afa63ffa6f4163d6f504
#
_entry.id   7d45917b6989afa63ffa6f4163d6f504
#
_cell.length_a   1.000
_cell.length_b   1.000
_cell.length_c   1.000
_cell.angle_alpha   90.00
_cell.angle_beta   90.00
_cell.angle_gamma   90.00
#
_symmetry.space_group_name_H-M   'P 1'
#
loop_
_entity.id
_entity.type
_entity.pdbx_description
1 polymer ?
#
loop_
_entity_poly.entity_id
_entity_poly.type
_entity_poly.pdbx_seq_one_letter_code
_entity_poly.pdbx_strand_id
1 'polypeptide(L)'
;MWPLTFEQRLHAWGVLRETVQHAPLDQAVAEINSWWFRTPWRAYHLHWDDQSKWPDPWELLSDNIYCDLARGLGILYTITLLNRADLQDSVLVESDQGNLVLVQQGKYILNWDSQQVLNINPGQIKAQHSVTQQQLKQQLR
;
A
#
# COMPACT_ATOMS: atom_id res chain seq x y z
N MET A 1 -14.54 -1.19 -10.33
CA MET A 1 -15.16 -2.35 -9.66
C MET A 1 -14.06 -3.32 -9.19
N TRP A 2 -14.21 -3.85 -8.00
CA TRP A 2 -13.23 -4.79 -7.46
C TRP A 2 -13.48 -6.20 -8.03
N PRO A 3 -12.46 -6.87 -8.60
CA PRO A 3 -12.65 -8.19 -9.21
C PRO A 3 -13.07 -9.26 -8.20
N LEU A 4 -13.93 -10.19 -8.63
CA LEU A 4 -14.55 -11.17 -7.73
C LEU A 4 -13.68 -12.40 -7.47
N THR A 5 -12.94 -12.89 -8.47
CA THR A 5 -12.11 -14.09 -8.29
C THR A 5 -10.66 -13.71 -8.01
N PHE A 6 -9.94 -14.62 -7.37
CA PHE A 6 -8.52 -14.44 -7.10
C PHE A 6 -7.73 -14.23 -8.40
N GLU A 7 -8.02 -15.03 -9.42
CA GLU A 7 -7.32 -14.93 -10.70
C GLU A 7 -7.56 -13.56 -11.36
N GLN A 8 -8.77 -13.05 -11.27
CA GLN A 8 -9.09 -11.71 -11.78
C GLN A 8 -8.37 -10.62 -10.99
N ARG A 9 -8.32 -10.75 -9.67
CA ARG A 9 -7.61 -9.80 -8.81
C ARG A 9 -6.11 -9.81 -9.09
N LEU A 10 -5.54 -11.00 -9.23
CA LEU A 10 -4.12 -11.16 -9.53
C LEU A 10 -3.78 -10.55 -10.89
N HIS A 11 -4.62 -10.80 -11.89
CA HIS A 11 -4.43 -10.22 -13.23
C HIS A 11 -4.55 -8.68 -13.17
N ALA A 12 -5.56 -8.16 -12.52
CA ALA A 12 -5.78 -6.72 -12.40
C ALA A 12 -4.62 -6.04 -11.69
N TRP A 13 -4.08 -6.68 -10.66
CA TRP A 13 -2.91 -6.16 -9.94
C TRP A 13 -1.67 -6.14 -10.83
N GLY A 14 -1.49 -7.16 -11.67
CA GLY A 14 -0.42 -7.18 -12.67
C GLY A 14 -0.55 -6.04 -13.68
N VAL A 15 -1.77 -5.78 -14.16
CA VAL A 15 -2.03 -4.68 -15.08
C VAL A 15 -1.73 -3.33 -14.42
N LEU A 16 -2.11 -3.17 -13.15
CA LEU A 16 -1.77 -1.95 -12.40
C LEU A 16 -0.26 -1.72 -12.39
N ARG A 17 0.51 -2.76 -12.03
CA ARG A 17 1.98 -2.64 -11.96
C ARG A 17 2.59 -2.29 -13.31
N GLU A 18 2.13 -2.92 -14.38
CA GLU A 18 2.58 -2.59 -15.74
C GLU A 18 2.27 -1.14 -16.10
N THR A 19 1.05 -0.70 -15.79
CA THR A 19 0.61 0.66 -16.10
C THR A 19 1.45 1.72 -15.41
N VAL A 20 1.80 1.50 -14.13
CA VAL A 20 2.50 2.53 -13.35
C VAL A 20 4.02 2.39 -13.39
N GLN A 21 4.55 1.31 -13.99
CA GLN A 21 6.00 1.05 -13.97
C GLN A 21 6.80 2.22 -14.55
N HIS A 22 6.31 2.84 -15.61
CA HIS A 22 7.00 3.94 -16.30
C HIS A 22 6.19 5.23 -16.32
N ALA A 23 5.09 5.30 -15.56
CA ALA A 23 4.27 6.51 -15.47
C ALA A 23 4.99 7.59 -14.67
N PRO A 24 4.67 8.88 -14.91
CA PRO A 24 5.17 9.95 -14.04
C PRO A 24 4.82 9.66 -12.59
N LEU A 25 5.70 10.07 -11.66
CA LEU A 25 5.57 9.71 -10.25
C LEU A 25 4.23 10.12 -9.66
N ASP A 26 3.76 11.33 -9.91
CA ASP A 26 2.49 11.81 -9.38
C ASP A 26 1.31 10.97 -9.89
N GLN A 27 1.34 10.57 -11.16
CA GLN A 27 0.31 9.70 -11.73
C GLN A 27 0.42 8.28 -11.14
N ALA A 28 1.62 7.76 -11.02
CA ALA A 28 1.84 6.41 -10.49
C ALA A 28 1.29 6.26 -9.07
N VAL A 29 1.63 7.20 -8.17
CA VAL A 29 1.15 7.12 -6.78
C VAL A 29 -0.37 7.29 -6.71
N ALA A 30 -0.94 8.16 -7.54
CA ALA A 30 -2.39 8.37 -7.58
C ALA A 30 -3.13 7.10 -8.04
N GLU A 31 -2.63 6.42 -9.06
CA GLU A 31 -3.25 5.20 -9.56
C GLU A 31 -3.14 4.04 -8.58
N ILE A 32 -1.97 3.88 -7.92
CA ILE A 32 -1.79 2.85 -6.90
C ILE A 32 -2.77 3.09 -5.74
N ASN A 33 -2.84 4.32 -5.26
CA ASN A 33 -3.73 4.68 -4.17
C ASN A 33 -5.19 4.39 -4.53
N SER A 34 -5.63 4.85 -5.67
CA SER A 34 -7.00 4.69 -6.15
C SER A 34 -7.37 3.21 -6.32
N TRP A 35 -6.46 2.40 -6.86
CA TRP A 35 -6.71 0.98 -7.10
C TRP A 35 -7.00 0.25 -5.79
N TRP A 36 -6.16 0.46 -4.76
CA TRP A 36 -6.31 -0.22 -3.48
C TRP A 36 -7.49 0.29 -2.67
N PHE A 37 -7.97 1.52 -2.92
CA PHE A 37 -9.18 2.02 -2.27
C PHE A 37 -10.47 1.35 -2.77
N ARG A 38 -10.40 0.57 -3.84
CA ARG A 38 -11.55 -0.21 -4.32
C ARG A 38 -11.75 -1.52 -3.57
N THR A 39 -10.85 -1.86 -2.67
CA THR A 39 -10.92 -3.12 -1.90
C THR A 39 -12.13 -3.14 -0.97
N PRO A 40 -12.70 -4.35 -0.70
CA PRO A 40 -13.80 -4.45 0.26
C PRO A 40 -13.31 -4.20 1.68
N TRP A 41 -14.00 -3.34 2.39
CA TRP A 41 -13.62 -2.91 3.74
C TRP A 41 -14.06 -3.89 4.81
N ARG A 42 -13.16 -4.12 5.80
CA ARG A 42 -13.50 -4.84 7.02
C ARG A 42 -12.63 -4.30 8.16
N ALA A 43 -13.27 -3.80 9.23
CA ALA A 43 -12.57 -3.19 10.35
C ALA A 43 -11.75 -4.23 11.14
N TYR A 44 -10.59 -3.80 11.63
CA TYR A 44 -9.76 -4.52 12.61
C TYR A 44 -9.34 -5.93 12.19
N HIS A 45 -8.99 -6.12 10.91
CA HIS A 45 -8.54 -7.42 10.42
C HIS A 45 -7.07 -7.72 10.75
N LEU A 46 -6.17 -6.76 10.54
CA LEU A 46 -4.73 -6.92 10.83
C LEU A 46 -4.31 -6.00 11.97
N HIS A 47 -3.28 -6.41 12.71
CA HIS A 47 -2.75 -5.67 13.84
C HIS A 47 -1.24 -5.50 13.74
N TRP A 48 -0.71 -4.36 14.18
CA TRP A 48 0.71 -4.05 14.14
C TRP A 48 1.56 -4.96 15.04
N ASP A 49 1.00 -5.41 16.16
CA ASP A 49 1.73 -6.28 17.09
C ASP A 49 1.79 -7.74 16.64
N ASP A 50 1.25 -8.05 15.46
CA ASP A 50 1.13 -9.42 14.95
C ASP A 50 1.73 -9.54 13.54
N GLN A 51 2.86 -8.86 13.29
CA GLN A 51 3.46 -8.79 11.96
C GLN A 51 3.83 -10.15 11.38
N SER A 52 4.14 -11.14 12.23
CA SER A 52 4.46 -12.49 11.76
C SER A 52 3.28 -13.17 11.05
N LYS A 53 2.06 -12.69 11.30
CA LYS A 53 0.85 -13.21 10.68
C LYS A 53 0.36 -12.38 9.49
N TRP A 54 1.08 -11.33 9.12
CA TRP A 54 0.69 -10.53 7.98
C TRP A 54 0.79 -11.35 6.70
N PRO A 55 -0.20 -11.28 5.81
CA PRO A 55 -0.17 -12.02 4.56
C PRO A 55 0.89 -11.48 3.61
N ASP A 56 1.41 -12.34 2.75
CA ASP A 56 2.16 -11.89 1.58
C ASP A 56 1.16 -11.31 0.55
N PRO A 57 1.63 -10.70 -0.56
CA PRO A 57 0.70 -10.05 -1.49
C PRO A 57 -0.29 -11.02 -2.15
N TRP A 58 0.13 -12.26 -2.40
CA TRP A 58 -0.76 -13.26 -3.01
C TRP A 58 -1.83 -13.72 -2.05
N GLU A 59 -1.46 -13.96 -0.79
CA GLU A 59 -2.41 -14.28 0.28
C GLU A 59 -3.40 -13.13 0.50
N LEU A 60 -2.90 -11.88 0.46
CA LEU A 60 -3.73 -10.70 0.64
C LEU A 60 -4.83 -10.63 -0.42
N LEU A 61 -4.47 -10.86 -1.69
CA LEU A 61 -5.43 -10.87 -2.79
C LEU A 61 -6.37 -12.08 -2.73
N SER A 62 -5.87 -13.23 -2.26
CA SER A 62 -6.65 -14.44 -2.12
C SER A 62 -7.68 -14.32 -1.00
N ASP A 63 -7.26 -13.85 0.17
CA ASP A 63 -8.14 -13.68 1.34
C ASP A 63 -9.21 -12.62 1.10
N ASN A 64 -8.84 -11.57 0.38
CA ASN A 64 -9.76 -10.51 -0.03
C ASN A 64 -10.47 -9.84 1.16
N ILE A 65 -9.73 -9.61 2.24
CA ILE A 65 -10.22 -8.98 3.46
C ILE A 65 -9.30 -7.80 3.78
N TYR A 66 -9.87 -6.60 3.82
CA TYR A 66 -9.06 -5.38 3.91
C TYR A 66 -9.55 -4.47 5.01
N CYS A 67 -8.69 -4.21 5.98
CA CYS A 67 -8.77 -3.07 6.85
C CYS A 67 -7.81 -1.98 6.35
N ASP A 68 -7.74 -0.89 7.07
CA ASP A 68 -6.85 0.22 6.75
C ASP A 68 -5.38 -0.24 6.65
N LEU A 69 -4.94 -1.07 7.61
CA LEU A 69 -3.58 -1.61 7.61
C LEU A 69 -3.34 -2.55 6.43
N ALA A 70 -4.29 -3.44 6.14
CA ALA A 70 -4.17 -4.38 5.03
C ALA A 70 -4.09 -3.66 3.69
N ARG A 71 -4.87 -2.59 3.50
CA ARG A 71 -4.82 -1.79 2.30
C ARG A 71 -3.47 -1.07 2.17
N GLY A 72 -2.97 -0.48 3.25
CA GLY A 72 -1.64 0.13 3.26
C GLY A 72 -0.55 -0.87 2.94
N LEU A 73 -0.68 -2.08 3.47
CA LEU A 73 0.25 -3.17 3.18
C LEU A 73 0.24 -3.52 1.68
N GLY A 74 -0.94 -3.61 1.08
CA GLY A 74 -1.08 -3.85 -0.37
C GLY A 74 -0.42 -2.77 -1.20
N ILE A 75 -0.58 -1.51 -0.81
CA ILE A 75 0.06 -0.37 -1.45
C ILE A 75 1.59 -0.52 -1.38
N LEU A 76 2.13 -0.82 -0.20
CA LEU A 76 3.57 -0.94 -0.04
C LEU A 76 4.13 -2.15 -0.80
N TYR A 77 3.41 -3.27 -0.84
CA TYR A 77 3.80 -4.42 -1.66
C TYR A 77 3.88 -4.04 -3.15
N THR A 78 2.90 -3.29 -3.64
CA THR A 78 2.89 -2.83 -5.03
C THR A 78 4.13 -2.00 -5.33
N ILE A 79 4.42 -1.02 -4.47
CA ILE A 79 5.59 -0.15 -4.59
C ILE A 79 6.89 -0.97 -4.57
N THR A 80 6.98 -1.93 -3.66
CA THR A 80 8.19 -2.76 -3.51
C THR A 80 8.45 -3.58 -4.76
N LEU A 81 7.40 -4.16 -5.35
CA LEU A 81 7.54 -4.99 -6.55
C LEU A 81 7.83 -4.20 -7.81
N LEU A 82 7.50 -2.90 -7.84
CA LEU A 82 7.85 -2.04 -8.96
C LEU A 82 9.36 -1.79 -9.05
N ASN A 83 10.03 -1.77 -7.92
CA ASN A 83 11.47 -1.52 -7.83
C ASN A 83 11.88 -0.23 -8.56
N ARG A 84 11.06 0.82 -8.46
CA ARG A 84 11.36 2.14 -9.04
C ARG A 84 12.28 2.92 -8.10
N ALA A 85 13.29 3.57 -8.67
CA ALA A 85 14.26 4.35 -7.87
C ALA A 85 13.58 5.48 -7.07
N ASP A 86 12.55 6.11 -7.65
CA ASP A 86 11.86 7.23 -7.02
C ASP A 86 10.87 6.80 -5.93
N LEU A 87 10.67 5.49 -5.73
CA LEU A 87 9.79 4.94 -4.71
C LEU A 87 10.54 4.15 -3.62
N GLN A 88 11.87 4.13 -3.66
CA GLN A 88 12.66 3.25 -2.77
C GLN A 88 12.57 3.60 -1.29
N ASP A 89 12.27 4.85 -0.96
CA ASP A 89 12.17 5.29 0.43
C ASP A 89 10.76 5.15 1.02
N SER A 90 9.83 4.54 0.27
CA SER A 90 8.46 4.39 0.74
C SER A 90 8.38 3.53 1.99
N VAL A 91 7.51 3.93 2.93
CA VAL A 91 7.36 3.27 4.22
C VAL A 91 5.89 3.28 4.64
N LEU A 92 5.44 2.18 5.24
CA LEU A 92 4.11 2.09 5.85
C LEU A 92 4.25 2.46 7.31
N VAL A 93 3.42 3.39 7.78
CA VAL A 93 3.47 3.87 9.17
C VAL A 93 2.10 3.78 9.83
N GLU A 94 2.11 3.44 11.13
CA GLU A 94 0.95 3.62 11.99
C GLU A 94 1.05 5.00 12.63
N SER A 95 0.07 5.85 12.38
CA SER A 95 0.07 7.22 12.90
C SER A 95 -1.24 7.52 13.59
N ASP A 96 -1.31 8.69 14.24
CA ASP A 96 -2.56 9.22 14.81
C ASP A 96 -3.59 9.55 13.71
N GLN A 97 -3.17 9.62 12.46
CA GLN A 97 -4.03 9.88 11.31
C GLN A 97 -4.47 8.59 10.59
N GLY A 98 -4.03 7.44 11.05
CA GLY A 98 -4.30 6.15 10.43
C GLY A 98 -3.03 5.46 9.93
N ASN A 99 -3.20 4.39 9.15
CA ASN A 99 -2.10 3.65 8.57
C ASN A 99 -1.80 4.22 7.18
N LEU A 100 -0.68 4.91 7.05
CA LEU A 100 -0.34 5.68 5.87
C LEU A 100 0.89 5.13 5.17
N VAL A 101 0.96 5.27 3.86
CA VAL A 101 2.18 4.99 3.11
C VAL A 101 2.81 6.32 2.72
N LEU A 102 4.02 6.57 3.22
CA LEU A 102 4.76 7.80 2.96
C LEU A 102 5.76 7.55 1.85
N VAL A 103 5.70 8.37 0.80
CA VAL A 103 6.59 8.30 -0.35
C VAL A 103 7.42 9.58 -0.42
N GLN A 104 8.73 9.44 -0.67
CA GLN A 104 9.67 10.56 -0.71
C GLN A 104 9.58 11.40 0.56
N GLN A 105 9.71 10.72 1.71
CA GLN A 105 9.75 11.35 3.05
C GLN A 105 8.47 12.12 3.37
N GLY A 106 7.33 11.67 2.83
CA GLY A 106 6.04 12.29 3.11
C GLY A 106 5.62 13.34 2.10
N LYS A 107 6.39 13.51 1.02
CA LYS A 107 5.95 14.38 -0.08
C LYS A 107 4.64 13.89 -0.67
N TYR A 108 4.46 12.56 -0.73
CA TYR A 108 3.20 11.93 -1.12
C TYR A 108 2.73 11.03 0.01
N ILE A 109 1.46 11.15 0.40
CA ILE A 109 0.86 10.35 1.46
C ILE A 109 -0.30 9.57 0.85
N LEU A 110 -0.14 8.24 0.81
CA LEU A 110 -1.14 7.32 0.29
C LEU A 110 -1.92 6.68 1.44
N ASN A 111 -3.06 6.12 1.12
CA ASN A 111 -3.97 5.46 2.06
C ASN A 111 -4.68 6.43 3.02
N TRP A 112 -4.67 7.71 2.68
CA TRP A 112 -5.41 8.73 3.42
C TRP A 112 -6.80 8.97 2.83
N ASP A 113 -6.87 9.15 1.51
CA ASP A 113 -8.10 9.51 0.82
C ASP A 113 -8.14 8.77 -0.52
N SER A 114 -9.33 8.30 -0.92
CA SER A 114 -9.50 7.51 -2.14
C SER A 114 -9.20 8.30 -3.42
N GLN A 115 -9.35 9.63 -3.38
CA GLN A 115 -9.25 10.48 -4.56
C GLN A 115 -8.03 11.39 -4.55
N GLN A 116 -7.31 11.46 -3.43
CA GLN A 116 -6.18 12.38 -3.29
C GLN A 116 -4.99 11.68 -2.67
N VAL A 117 -3.83 11.97 -3.22
CA VAL A 117 -2.56 11.70 -2.58
C VAL A 117 -2.13 13.03 -1.95
N LEU A 118 -2.07 13.07 -0.62
CA LEU A 118 -1.78 14.30 0.09
C LEU A 118 -0.30 14.67 -0.02
N ASN A 119 -0.03 15.96 0.06
CA ASN A 119 1.31 16.50 0.10
C ASN A 119 1.39 17.43 1.32
N ILE A 120 1.75 16.86 2.48
CA ILE A 120 1.85 17.64 3.71
C ILE A 120 3.26 17.51 4.28
N ASN A 121 3.57 18.39 5.24
CA ASN A 121 4.85 18.38 5.92
C ASN A 121 4.99 17.09 6.73
N PRO A 122 6.07 16.28 6.50
CA PRO A 122 6.26 15.02 7.23
C PRO A 122 6.28 15.20 8.76
N GLY A 123 6.69 16.36 9.25
CA GLY A 123 6.71 16.65 10.68
C GLY A 123 5.34 16.66 11.34
N GLN A 124 4.26 16.68 10.56
CA GLN A 124 2.89 16.63 11.06
C GLN A 124 2.39 15.21 11.30
N ILE A 125 3.14 14.20 10.85
CA ILE A 125 2.79 12.79 11.01
C ILE A 125 3.58 12.22 12.19
N LYS A 126 2.86 11.77 13.22
CA LYS A 126 3.48 11.11 14.39
C LYS A 126 3.32 9.62 14.24
N ALA A 127 4.38 8.95 13.82
CA ALA A 127 4.39 7.52 13.60
C ALA A 127 4.70 6.77 14.89
N GLN A 128 3.87 5.77 15.23
CA GLN A 128 4.09 4.88 16.37
C GLN A 128 4.85 3.64 15.95
N HIS A 129 4.52 3.09 14.79
CA HIS A 129 5.18 1.92 14.20
C HIS A 129 5.42 2.18 12.74
N SER A 130 6.43 1.53 12.18
CA SER A 130 6.72 1.65 10.75
C SER A 130 7.31 0.34 10.22
N VAL A 131 7.10 0.11 8.91
CA VAL A 131 7.70 -1.02 8.20
C VAL A 131 8.28 -0.50 6.87
N THR A 132 9.54 -0.83 6.61
CA THR A 132 10.22 -0.45 5.37
C THR A 132 10.01 -1.52 4.31
N GLN A 133 10.33 -1.17 3.06
CA GLN A 133 10.30 -2.14 1.96
C GLN A 133 11.26 -3.29 2.20
N GLN A 134 12.43 -3.01 2.77
CA GLN A 134 13.42 -4.05 3.06
C GLN A 134 12.88 -5.07 4.06
N GLN A 135 12.22 -4.61 5.12
CA GLN A 135 11.57 -5.49 6.08
C GLN A 135 10.46 -6.29 5.43
N LEU A 136 9.70 -5.65 4.55
CA LEU A 136 8.57 -6.28 3.87
C LEU A 136 9.03 -7.34 2.87
N LYS A 137 10.19 -7.17 2.25
CA LYS A 137 10.72 -8.16 1.30
C LYS A 137 10.89 -9.54 1.92
N GLN A 138 11.06 -9.62 3.23
CA GLN A 138 11.14 -10.90 3.93
C GLN A 138 9.82 -11.67 3.88
N GLN A 139 8.72 -10.99 3.61
CA GLN A 139 7.39 -11.59 3.46
C GLN A 139 7.11 -12.07 2.03
N LEU A 140 7.98 -11.76 1.08
CA LEU A 140 7.77 -12.05 -0.34
C LEU A 140 8.36 -13.39 -0.78
N ARG A 141 8.32 -14.37 0.02
CA ARG A 141 8.91 -15.68 -0.30
C ARG A 141 7.98 -16.58 -1.07
#